data_85642c342a22ca089b315694e2518a6c
#
_entry.id   85642c342a22ca089b315694e2518a6c
#
_cell.length_a   1.000
_cell.length_b   1.000
_cell.length_c   1.000
_cell.angle_alpha   90.00
_cell.angle_beta   90.00
_cell.angle_gamma   90.00
#
_symmetry.space_group_name_H-M   'P 1'
#
loop_
_entity.id
_entity.type
_entity.pdbx_description
1 polymer ?
#
loop_
_entity_poly.entity_id
_entity_poly.type
_entity_poly.pdbx_seq_one_letter_code
_entity_poly.pdbx_strand_id
1 'polypeptide(L)'
;MKKEIWGFYPPPIGGISIYCKRLAEKLHAIDESVIMRDFAQSGYESECVMRVKNRILEFLKLPFVPKRLIHAQFTNFYLLMMLYLFGWKHDIVLTLHNRRIVLLDGWKRKVVNQLFRRAKYIIYNDPAYTALLREKYDIDSGKIVLLPTYMAPEQSEVKGLTTELEEFINKHEYSISSNAHRVINNVFGDLYGIDQLIDLMNRLVNEKGLDVGMVFCIADIFDHEYYDKCVARIEELGLTEHFCFAVNSPVNGFEVWAHTDLFVRATMSDMEGV
;
A
#
# COMPACT_ATOMS: atom_id res chain seq x y z
N MET A 1 28.94 7.08 -1.56
CA MET A 1 28.27 6.16 -0.59
C MET A 1 27.12 5.50 -1.32
N LYS A 2 27.03 4.16 -1.32
CA LYS A 2 25.89 3.46 -1.94
C LYS A 2 24.59 3.82 -1.25
N LYS A 3 23.52 4.00 -2.04
CA LYS A 3 22.16 4.30 -1.60
C LYS A 3 21.30 3.11 -1.93
N GLU A 4 20.65 2.52 -0.93
CA GLU A 4 19.85 1.31 -1.11
C GLU A 4 18.45 1.51 -0.56
N ILE A 5 17.43 1.13 -1.32
CA ILE A 5 16.03 1.00 -0.88
C ILE A 5 15.84 -0.46 -0.50
N TRP A 6 15.44 -0.73 0.73
CA TRP A 6 15.17 -2.07 1.23
C TRP A 6 13.66 -2.24 1.39
N GLY A 7 13.05 -3.06 0.53
CA GLY A 7 11.59 -3.17 0.50
C GLY A 7 11.10 -4.39 -0.27
N PHE A 8 9.87 -4.34 -0.71
CA PHE A 8 9.18 -5.41 -1.41
C PHE A 8 8.84 -4.95 -2.82
N TYR A 9 9.40 -5.59 -3.84
CA TYR A 9 9.06 -5.32 -5.24
C TYR A 9 7.94 -6.27 -5.70
N PRO A 10 6.99 -5.81 -6.53
CA PRO A 10 5.95 -6.70 -7.03
C PRO A 10 6.50 -7.80 -7.95
N PRO A 11 5.88 -9.02 -7.99
CA PRO A 11 4.75 -9.48 -7.19
C PRO A 11 5.13 -9.81 -5.73
N PRO A 12 4.19 -9.83 -4.76
CA PRO A 12 2.76 -9.58 -4.93
C PRO A 12 2.45 -8.10 -5.12
N ILE A 13 1.38 -7.80 -5.89
CA ILE A 13 0.91 -6.43 -6.12
C ILE A 13 0.18 -5.94 -4.87
N GLY A 14 0.55 -4.78 -4.36
CA GLY A 14 -0.06 -4.13 -3.20
C GLY A 14 0.49 -2.72 -3.03
N GLY A 15 -0.16 -1.88 -2.23
CA GLY A 15 0.21 -0.47 -2.05
C GLY A 15 1.71 -0.28 -1.75
N ILE A 16 2.25 -1.03 -0.80
CA ILE A 16 3.68 -0.94 -0.44
C ILE A 16 4.60 -1.38 -1.58
N SER A 17 4.28 -2.49 -2.27
CA SER A 17 5.16 -2.99 -3.33
C SER A 17 5.15 -2.09 -4.57
N ILE A 18 4.00 -1.54 -4.94
CA ILE A 18 3.89 -0.53 -6.01
C ILE A 18 4.61 0.76 -5.63
N TYR A 19 4.44 1.24 -4.39
CA TYR A 19 5.20 2.38 -3.90
C TYR A 19 6.72 2.14 -3.98
N CYS A 20 7.20 0.99 -3.52
CA CYS A 20 8.62 0.62 -3.58
C CYS A 20 9.15 0.57 -5.02
N LYS A 21 8.36 -0.01 -5.95
CA LYS A 21 8.68 -0.04 -7.37
C LYS A 21 8.89 1.38 -7.91
N ARG A 22 7.86 2.22 -7.81
CA ARG A 22 7.90 3.60 -8.33
C ARG A 22 9.00 4.44 -7.68
N LEU A 23 9.19 4.29 -6.36
CA LEU A 23 10.26 4.97 -5.64
C LEU A 23 11.64 4.55 -6.15
N ALA A 24 11.87 3.26 -6.37
CA ALA A 24 13.14 2.74 -6.87
C ALA A 24 13.43 3.25 -8.29
N GLU A 25 12.46 3.14 -9.19
CA GLU A 25 12.57 3.57 -10.58
C GLU A 25 12.81 5.08 -10.69
N LYS A 26 12.03 5.90 -9.96
CA LYS A 26 12.20 7.37 -9.96
C LYS A 26 13.52 7.82 -9.36
N LEU A 27 13.94 7.22 -8.25
CA LEU A 27 15.21 7.59 -7.63
C LEU A 27 16.41 7.11 -8.45
N HIS A 28 16.32 5.94 -9.07
CA HIS A 28 17.36 5.44 -9.97
C HIS A 28 17.50 6.31 -11.23
N ALA A 29 16.40 6.81 -11.78
CA ALA A 29 16.41 7.75 -12.90
C ALA A 29 17.11 9.08 -12.57
N ILE A 30 17.07 9.51 -11.30
CA ILE A 30 17.76 10.72 -10.82
C ILE A 30 19.22 10.41 -10.47
N ASP A 31 19.49 9.23 -9.92
CA ASP A 31 20.79 8.80 -9.42
C ASP A 31 20.94 7.28 -9.62
N GLU A 32 21.64 6.88 -10.65
CA GLU A 32 21.90 5.48 -11.02
C GLU A 32 22.58 4.67 -9.90
N SER A 33 23.17 5.32 -8.89
CA SER A 33 23.75 4.64 -7.72
C SER A 33 22.71 4.10 -6.73
N VAL A 34 21.43 4.48 -6.90
CA VAL A 34 20.32 3.99 -6.07
C VAL A 34 19.88 2.63 -6.56
N ILE A 35 19.96 1.64 -5.68
CA ILE A 35 19.57 0.25 -5.98
C ILE A 35 18.52 -0.21 -4.97
N MET A 36 17.48 -0.86 -5.45
CA MET A 36 16.52 -1.54 -4.60
C MET A 36 16.97 -2.97 -4.25
N ARG A 37 16.91 -3.31 -2.98
CA ARG A 37 17.03 -4.68 -2.45
C ARG A 37 15.64 -5.26 -2.28
N ASP A 38 15.25 -6.19 -3.15
CA ASP A 38 13.93 -6.82 -3.11
C ASP A 38 13.87 -7.96 -2.09
N PHE A 39 13.13 -7.72 -1.01
CA PHE A 39 12.85 -8.68 0.05
C PHE A 39 11.57 -9.52 -0.21
N ALA A 40 10.79 -9.22 -1.25
CA ALA A 40 9.63 -10.03 -1.62
C ALA A 40 10.02 -11.37 -2.21
N GLN A 41 11.23 -11.45 -2.77
CA GLN A 41 11.70 -12.62 -3.54
C GLN A 41 10.84 -12.83 -4.80
N SER A 42 10.38 -11.72 -5.40
CA SER A 42 9.55 -11.70 -6.61
C SER A 42 10.16 -12.44 -7.81
N GLY A 43 11.49 -12.61 -7.79
CA GLY A 43 12.22 -13.17 -8.92
C GLY A 43 12.56 -12.13 -9.99
N TYR A 44 12.13 -10.87 -9.81
CA TYR A 44 12.43 -9.78 -10.72
C TYR A 44 13.83 -9.21 -10.43
N GLU A 45 14.60 -9.00 -11.47
CA GLU A 45 15.91 -8.33 -11.43
C GLU A 45 15.99 -7.34 -12.60
N SER A 46 16.56 -6.18 -12.35
CA SER A 46 16.81 -5.13 -13.34
C SER A 46 18.02 -4.30 -12.92
N GLU A 47 18.36 -3.28 -13.69
CA GLU A 47 19.47 -2.37 -13.37
C GLU A 47 19.28 -1.70 -11.98
N CYS A 48 18.05 -1.39 -11.62
CA CYS A 48 17.73 -0.75 -10.33
C CYS A 48 17.24 -1.72 -9.25
N VAL A 49 17.02 -3.02 -9.54
CA VAL A 49 16.44 -3.99 -8.59
C VAL A 49 17.34 -5.22 -8.47
N MET A 50 17.78 -5.49 -7.26
CA MET A 50 18.58 -6.67 -6.91
C MET A 50 17.81 -7.58 -5.96
N ARG A 51 17.62 -8.82 -6.34
CA ARG A 51 16.93 -9.82 -5.51
C ARG A 51 17.74 -10.17 -4.25
N VAL A 52 17.08 -10.21 -3.11
CA VAL A 52 17.62 -10.73 -1.85
C VAL A 52 17.33 -12.22 -1.75
N LYS A 53 18.31 -13.07 -2.04
CA LYS A 53 18.17 -14.54 -1.99
C LYS A 53 17.92 -15.06 -0.58
N ASN A 54 18.57 -14.49 0.43
CA ASN A 54 18.39 -14.85 1.82
C ASN A 54 18.37 -13.59 2.68
N ARG A 55 17.19 -13.31 3.26
CA ARG A 55 16.95 -12.11 4.06
C ARG A 55 17.87 -12.00 5.26
N ILE A 56 18.09 -13.11 5.98
CA ILE A 56 18.94 -13.12 7.19
C ILE A 56 20.40 -12.83 6.82
N LEU A 57 20.93 -13.52 5.80
CA LEU A 57 22.29 -13.29 5.36
C LEU A 57 22.55 -11.86 4.88
N GLU A 58 21.53 -11.19 4.30
CA GLU A 58 21.68 -9.81 3.85
C GLU A 58 21.88 -8.85 5.05
N PHE A 59 21.18 -9.07 6.16
CA PHE A 59 21.43 -8.31 7.39
C PHE A 59 22.79 -8.67 8.04
N LEU A 60 23.15 -9.96 8.09
CA LEU A 60 24.42 -10.41 8.69
C LEU A 60 25.66 -9.86 7.96
N LYS A 61 25.54 -9.52 6.68
CA LYS A 61 26.62 -8.88 5.91
C LYS A 61 26.84 -7.41 6.28
N LEU A 62 25.83 -6.70 6.82
CA LEU A 62 25.91 -5.27 7.05
C LEU A 62 27.15 -4.82 7.87
N PRO A 63 27.55 -5.48 8.95
CA PRO A 63 28.76 -5.08 9.68
C PRO A 63 30.05 -5.11 8.84
N PHE A 64 30.09 -5.92 7.79
CA PHE A 64 31.31 -6.19 7.01
C PHE A 64 31.39 -5.39 5.70
N VAL A 65 30.29 -4.77 5.26
CA VAL A 65 30.28 -3.98 4.01
C VAL A 65 30.53 -2.49 4.31
N PRO A 66 31.03 -1.70 3.34
CA PRO A 66 31.19 -0.25 3.51
C PRO A 66 29.90 0.45 3.92
N LYS A 67 30.03 1.61 4.57
CA LYS A 67 28.87 2.43 5.00
C LYS A 67 27.95 2.74 3.81
N ARG A 68 26.64 2.59 4.02
CA ARG A 68 25.58 2.83 3.03
C ARG A 68 24.50 3.72 3.62
N LEU A 69 23.72 4.36 2.77
CA LEU A 69 22.40 4.87 3.10
C LEU A 69 21.38 3.77 2.81
N ILE A 70 20.64 3.34 3.83
CA ILE A 70 19.61 2.31 3.74
C ILE A 70 18.25 2.95 4.01
N HIS A 71 17.40 3.02 2.99
CA HIS A 71 16.02 3.46 3.11
C HIS A 71 15.10 2.23 3.23
N ALA A 72 14.72 1.87 4.44
CA ALA A 72 13.91 0.68 4.71
C ALA A 72 12.42 0.99 4.63
N GLN A 73 11.69 0.16 3.87
CA GLN A 73 10.26 0.28 3.55
C GLN A 73 9.41 -0.80 4.24
N PHE A 74 9.87 -1.31 5.35
CA PHE A 74 9.16 -2.35 6.08
C PHE A 74 8.92 -1.97 7.53
N THR A 75 7.77 -2.42 8.07
CA THR A 75 7.36 -2.20 9.46
C THR A 75 7.29 -3.51 10.24
N ASN A 76 7.73 -4.63 9.64
CA ASN A 76 7.82 -5.91 10.35
C ASN A 76 8.87 -5.83 11.45
N PHE A 77 8.46 -6.14 12.69
CA PHE A 77 9.33 -6.04 13.86
C PHE A 77 10.65 -6.79 13.70
N TYR A 78 10.63 -8.02 13.18
CA TYR A 78 11.84 -8.83 13.06
C TYR A 78 12.86 -8.25 12.08
N LEU A 79 12.38 -7.68 10.96
CA LEU A 79 13.27 -6.99 10.01
C LEU A 79 13.85 -5.70 10.62
N LEU A 80 13.05 -4.95 11.37
CA LEU A 80 13.54 -3.76 12.10
C LEU A 80 14.55 -4.14 13.18
N MET A 81 14.33 -5.23 13.90
CA MET A 81 15.28 -5.76 14.89
C MET A 81 16.60 -6.15 14.23
N MET A 82 16.56 -6.85 13.11
CA MET A 82 17.77 -7.21 12.35
C MET A 82 18.52 -5.96 11.89
N LEU A 83 17.80 -4.95 11.40
CA LEU A 83 18.38 -3.67 11.01
C LEU A 83 19.00 -2.92 12.20
N TYR A 84 18.36 -2.98 13.39
CA TYR A 84 18.92 -2.45 14.62
C TYR A 84 20.23 -3.15 15.01
N LEU A 85 20.26 -4.49 14.99
CA LEU A 85 21.40 -5.28 15.45
C LEU A 85 22.59 -5.16 14.49
N PHE A 86 22.38 -5.23 13.21
CA PHE A 86 23.45 -5.34 12.21
C PHE A 86 23.70 -4.05 11.39
N GLY A 87 22.73 -3.13 11.37
CA GLY A 87 22.82 -1.88 10.60
C GLY A 87 23.49 -0.71 11.32
N TRP A 88 24.19 -0.93 12.44
CA TRP A 88 24.65 0.12 13.35
C TRP A 88 25.59 1.17 12.75
N LYS A 89 26.38 0.83 11.71
CA LYS A 89 27.29 1.76 11.04
C LYS A 89 26.69 2.47 9.82
N HIS A 90 25.46 2.11 9.42
CA HIS A 90 24.80 2.64 8.25
C HIS A 90 23.92 3.85 8.57
N ASP A 91 23.73 4.71 7.60
CA ASP A 91 22.73 5.77 7.67
C ASP A 91 21.36 5.17 7.34
N ILE A 92 20.42 5.24 8.29
CA ILE A 92 19.12 4.58 8.16
C ILE A 92 18.03 5.64 8.00
N VAL A 93 17.19 5.46 6.98
CA VAL A 93 15.91 6.15 6.79
C VAL A 93 14.81 5.09 6.83
N LEU A 94 13.72 5.37 7.50
CA LEU A 94 12.59 4.45 7.64
C LEU A 94 11.35 5.09 7.06
N THR A 95 10.61 4.38 6.20
CA THR A 95 9.23 4.74 5.87
C THR A 95 8.27 3.77 6.55
N LEU A 96 7.34 4.32 7.32
CA LEU A 96 6.35 3.55 8.07
C LEU A 96 5.03 3.54 7.29
N HIS A 97 4.65 2.37 6.78
CA HIS A 97 3.47 2.18 5.95
C HIS A 97 2.21 1.76 6.71
N ASN A 98 2.30 1.50 8.02
CA ASN A 98 1.14 1.08 8.82
C ASN A 98 1.32 1.39 10.32
N ARG A 99 0.22 1.32 11.07
CA ARG A 99 0.16 1.63 12.51
C ARG A 99 0.67 0.52 13.44
N ARG A 100 1.07 -0.64 12.92
CA ARG A 100 1.45 -1.81 13.76
C ARG A 100 2.58 -1.51 14.74
N ILE A 101 3.47 -0.58 14.40
CA ILE A 101 4.57 -0.16 15.29
C ILE A 101 4.05 0.43 16.60
N VAL A 102 2.94 1.18 16.59
CA VAL A 102 2.36 1.75 17.82
C VAL A 102 1.78 0.68 18.73
N LEU A 103 1.45 -0.49 18.20
CA LEU A 103 0.93 -1.61 18.99
C LEU A 103 2.04 -2.41 19.70
N LEU A 104 3.30 -2.12 19.43
CA LEU A 104 4.42 -2.82 20.07
C LEU A 104 4.60 -2.37 21.51
N ASP A 105 4.80 -3.35 22.41
CA ASP A 105 5.05 -3.13 23.84
C ASP A 105 6.27 -3.88 24.35
N GLY A 106 6.60 -3.64 25.61
CA GLY A 106 7.70 -4.32 26.32
C GLY A 106 9.06 -4.17 25.62
N TRP A 107 9.77 -5.26 25.47
CA TRP A 107 11.11 -5.28 24.88
C TRP A 107 11.10 -4.95 23.38
N LYS A 108 10.03 -5.30 22.66
CA LYS A 108 9.88 -4.99 21.22
C LYS A 108 9.85 -3.48 20.99
N ARG A 109 9.07 -2.75 21.80
CA ARG A 109 9.04 -1.29 21.79
C ARG A 109 10.42 -0.70 22.07
N LYS A 110 11.15 -1.24 23.06
CA LYS A 110 12.51 -0.75 23.41
C LYS A 110 13.48 -0.87 22.23
N VAL A 111 13.46 -2.01 21.52
CA VAL A 111 14.31 -2.23 20.34
C VAL A 111 13.99 -1.22 19.23
N VAL A 112 12.71 -1.05 18.90
CA VAL A 112 12.28 -0.10 17.87
C VAL A 112 12.61 1.34 18.27
N ASN A 113 12.44 1.70 19.55
CA ASN A 113 12.82 3.01 20.06
C ASN A 113 14.32 3.31 19.83
N GLN A 114 15.19 2.35 20.12
CA GLN A 114 16.63 2.52 19.87
C GLN A 114 16.96 2.65 18.37
N LEU A 115 16.25 1.91 17.51
CA LEU A 115 16.40 2.07 16.08
C LEU A 115 15.95 3.47 15.62
N PHE A 116 14.82 3.98 16.10
CA PHE A 116 14.31 5.32 15.79
C PHE A 116 15.27 6.43 16.26
N ARG A 117 15.81 6.32 17.47
CA ARG A 117 16.83 7.26 17.96
C ARG A 117 18.08 7.30 17.07
N ARG A 118 18.44 6.18 16.46
CA ARG A 118 19.61 6.06 15.58
C ARG A 118 19.29 6.43 14.12
N ALA A 119 18.05 6.27 13.66
CA ALA A 119 17.65 6.63 12.32
C ALA A 119 17.91 8.12 12.02
N LYS A 120 18.29 8.44 10.79
CA LYS A 120 18.41 9.83 10.34
C LYS A 120 17.06 10.47 10.16
N TYR A 121 16.15 9.75 9.48
CA TYR A 121 14.79 10.21 9.23
C TYR A 121 13.80 9.06 9.38
N ILE A 122 12.59 9.41 9.81
CA ILE A 122 11.43 8.53 9.85
C ILE A 122 10.37 9.23 9.03
N ILE A 123 10.03 8.64 7.89
CA ILE A 123 9.04 9.15 6.95
C ILE A 123 7.70 8.53 7.28
N TYR A 124 6.69 9.38 7.35
CA TYR A 124 5.33 8.97 7.64
C TYR A 124 4.32 9.86 6.90
N ASN A 125 3.11 9.34 6.64
CA ASN A 125 2.10 10.01 5.81
C ASN A 125 0.88 10.55 6.56
N ASP A 126 0.75 10.25 7.86
CA ASP A 126 -0.44 10.59 8.65
C ASP A 126 -0.06 11.48 9.86
N PRO A 127 -0.53 12.76 9.88
CA PRO A 127 -0.25 13.68 10.98
C PRO A 127 -0.75 13.19 12.34
N ALA A 128 -1.93 12.58 12.40
CA ALA A 128 -2.51 12.09 13.66
C ALA A 128 -1.67 10.96 14.24
N TYR A 129 -1.17 10.07 13.38
CA TYR A 129 -0.29 9.00 13.81
C TYR A 129 1.09 9.47 14.22
N THR A 130 1.57 10.57 13.65
CA THR A 130 2.83 11.20 14.08
C THR A 130 2.76 11.61 15.55
N ALA A 131 1.63 12.10 16.03
CA ALA A 131 1.42 12.41 17.44
C ALA A 131 1.53 11.15 18.33
N LEU A 132 0.87 10.05 17.92
CA LEU A 132 0.94 8.77 18.63
C LEU A 132 2.37 8.18 18.64
N LEU A 133 3.12 8.32 17.55
CA LEU A 133 4.51 7.90 17.51
C LEU A 133 5.37 8.69 18.50
N ARG A 134 5.18 9.99 18.61
CA ARG A 134 5.92 10.85 19.56
C ARG A 134 5.56 10.55 21.01
N GLU A 135 4.30 10.24 21.28
CA GLU A 135 3.86 9.82 22.60
C GLU A 135 4.49 8.49 23.03
N LYS A 136 4.55 7.53 22.11
CA LYS A 136 5.00 6.17 22.40
C LYS A 136 6.51 5.97 22.34
N TYR A 137 7.19 6.76 21.51
CA TYR A 137 8.62 6.64 21.24
C TYR A 137 9.36 7.96 21.47
N ASP A 138 10.55 7.87 22.02
CA ASP A 138 11.46 9.00 22.20
C ASP A 138 12.15 9.34 20.87
N ILE A 139 11.45 10.09 20.02
CA ILE A 139 11.93 10.48 18.69
C ILE A 139 12.10 12.00 18.66
N ASP A 140 13.28 12.43 18.25
CA ASP A 140 13.54 13.84 17.97
C ASP A 140 12.59 14.34 16.86
N SER A 141 11.89 15.42 17.12
CA SER A 141 10.92 16.01 16.20
C SER A 141 11.50 16.37 14.84
N GLY A 142 12.78 16.76 14.77
CA GLY A 142 13.48 17.06 13.54
C GLY A 142 13.76 15.85 12.64
N LYS A 143 13.56 14.65 13.15
CA LYS A 143 13.76 13.40 12.38
C LYS A 143 12.48 12.88 11.72
N ILE A 144 11.32 13.35 12.13
CA ILE A 144 10.04 12.91 11.55
C ILE A 144 9.74 13.81 10.34
N VAL A 145 9.59 13.15 9.19
CA VAL A 145 9.25 13.81 7.92
C VAL A 145 7.88 13.32 7.48
N LEU A 146 6.94 14.24 7.35
CA LEU A 146 5.61 13.94 6.83
C LEU A 146 5.68 14.03 5.30
N LEU A 147 5.55 12.89 4.63
CA LEU A 147 5.48 12.80 3.18
C LEU A 147 4.33 11.86 2.77
N PRO A 148 3.55 12.23 1.74
CA PRO A 148 2.61 11.30 1.14
C PRO A 148 3.30 10.04 0.67
N THR A 149 2.69 8.88 0.90
CA THR A 149 3.18 7.60 0.39
C THR A 149 2.61 7.26 -1.00
N TYR A 150 1.79 8.13 -1.55
CA TYR A 150 1.34 8.02 -2.93
C TYR A 150 2.41 8.52 -3.89
N MET A 151 2.67 7.74 -4.92
CA MET A 151 3.49 8.14 -6.06
C MET A 151 2.66 7.93 -7.34
N ALA A 152 2.52 8.99 -8.11
CA ALA A 152 1.79 8.91 -9.37
C ALA A 152 2.41 7.84 -10.29
N PRO A 153 1.57 7.09 -11.04
CA PRO A 153 2.04 6.14 -12.04
C PRO A 153 2.84 6.83 -13.13
N GLU A 154 3.75 6.10 -13.75
CA GLU A 154 4.40 6.54 -14.97
C GLU A 154 3.44 6.38 -16.17
N GLN A 155 3.65 7.19 -17.22
CA GLN A 155 2.83 7.10 -18.44
C GLN A 155 2.84 5.69 -19.06
N SER A 156 3.93 4.96 -18.91
CA SER A 156 4.06 3.57 -19.36
C SER A 156 3.20 2.57 -18.59
N GLU A 157 2.71 2.95 -17.41
CA GLU A 157 1.80 2.13 -16.61
C GLU A 157 0.33 2.34 -16.99
N VAL A 158 0.03 3.38 -17.78
CA VAL A 158 -1.32 3.72 -18.25
C VAL A 158 -1.65 2.88 -19.48
N LYS A 159 -2.63 1.99 -19.37
CA LYS A 159 -3.05 1.06 -20.43
C LYS A 159 -4.42 1.40 -21.04
N GLY A 160 -5.15 2.30 -20.42
CA GLY A 160 -6.55 2.59 -20.73
C GLY A 160 -7.52 1.58 -20.10
N LEU A 161 -8.79 1.89 -20.19
CA LEU A 161 -9.85 0.99 -19.72
C LEU A 161 -10.03 -0.18 -20.68
N THR A 162 -10.59 -1.31 -20.21
CA THR A 162 -11.15 -2.31 -21.10
C THR A 162 -12.47 -1.82 -21.66
N THR A 163 -12.87 -2.33 -22.82
CA THR A 163 -14.14 -1.96 -23.46
C THR A 163 -15.33 -2.17 -22.52
N GLU A 164 -15.35 -3.26 -21.77
CA GLU A 164 -16.43 -3.59 -20.83
C GLU A 164 -16.53 -2.55 -19.70
N LEU A 165 -15.39 -2.11 -19.16
CA LEU A 165 -15.39 -1.09 -18.10
C LEU A 165 -15.78 0.28 -18.63
N GLU A 166 -15.33 0.62 -19.84
CA GLU A 166 -15.68 1.87 -20.50
C GLU A 166 -17.19 1.92 -20.82
N GLU A 167 -17.74 0.84 -21.36
CA GLU A 167 -19.17 0.70 -21.63
C GLU A 167 -19.99 0.80 -20.34
N PHE A 168 -19.56 0.11 -19.27
CA PHE A 168 -20.24 0.17 -17.97
C PHE A 168 -20.25 1.59 -17.40
N ILE A 169 -19.10 2.28 -17.40
CA ILE A 169 -19.00 3.65 -16.86
C ILE A 169 -19.88 4.61 -17.68
N ASN A 170 -19.82 4.53 -19.00
CA ASN A 170 -20.55 5.42 -19.90
C ASN A 170 -22.07 5.14 -19.96
N LYS A 171 -22.51 3.98 -19.49
CA LYS A 171 -23.93 3.61 -19.42
C LYS A 171 -24.72 4.46 -18.41
N HIS A 172 -24.06 4.94 -17.35
CA HIS A 172 -24.69 5.64 -16.24
C HIS A 172 -24.47 7.15 -16.30
N GLU A 173 -25.43 7.91 -15.77
CA GLU A 173 -25.32 9.38 -15.67
C GLU A 173 -24.18 9.77 -14.71
N TYR A 174 -23.97 9.00 -13.63
CA TYR A 174 -22.89 9.18 -12.67
C TYR A 174 -22.13 7.87 -12.45
N SER A 175 -20.84 7.99 -12.23
CA SER A 175 -19.96 6.85 -12.01
C SER A 175 -19.15 7.00 -10.72
N ILE A 176 -19.13 5.96 -9.91
CA ILE A 176 -18.35 5.88 -8.68
C ILE A 176 -17.35 4.74 -8.82
N SER A 177 -16.14 4.94 -8.31
CA SER A 177 -15.17 3.85 -8.22
C SER A 177 -14.66 3.65 -6.80
N SER A 178 -14.22 2.43 -6.53
CA SER A 178 -13.51 2.04 -5.33
C SER A 178 -12.50 0.95 -5.63
N ASN A 179 -11.64 0.62 -4.66
CA ASN A 179 -10.71 -0.47 -4.83
C ASN A 179 -10.37 -1.21 -3.55
N ALA A 180 -10.03 -2.48 -3.70
CA ALA A 180 -9.44 -3.31 -2.66
C ALA A 180 -8.22 -4.05 -3.21
N HIS A 181 -7.15 -4.13 -2.42
CA HIS A 181 -6.09 -5.06 -2.73
C HIS A 181 -6.59 -6.51 -2.61
N ARG A 182 -7.41 -6.78 -1.59
CA ARG A 182 -7.87 -8.13 -1.28
C ARG A 182 -9.20 -8.09 -0.54
N VAL A 183 -10.16 -8.88 -0.99
CA VAL A 183 -11.43 -9.05 -0.24
C VAL A 183 -11.13 -9.80 1.06
N ILE A 184 -11.34 -9.14 2.19
CA ILE A 184 -11.14 -9.69 3.54
C ILE A 184 -12.24 -9.17 4.47
N ASN A 185 -12.99 -10.11 5.05
CA ASN A 185 -13.86 -9.83 6.19
C ASN A 185 -13.24 -10.48 7.44
N ASN A 186 -13.03 -9.73 8.49
CA ASN A 186 -12.40 -10.19 9.72
C ASN A 186 -13.22 -9.78 10.96
N VAL A 187 -12.68 -10.03 12.15
CA VAL A 187 -13.38 -9.70 13.43
C VAL A 187 -13.74 -8.23 13.60
N PHE A 188 -13.20 -7.34 12.79
CA PHE A 188 -13.52 -5.90 12.79
C PHE A 188 -14.45 -5.52 11.62
N GLY A 189 -14.92 -6.48 10.82
CA GLY A 189 -15.75 -6.27 9.64
C GLY A 189 -14.97 -6.29 8.32
N ASP A 190 -15.64 -5.81 7.27
CA ASP A 190 -15.04 -5.67 5.95
C ASP A 190 -13.96 -4.58 5.94
N LEU A 191 -12.75 -4.97 5.60
CA LEU A 191 -11.60 -4.06 5.62
C LEU A 191 -11.77 -2.89 4.62
N TYR A 192 -12.37 -3.15 3.48
CA TYR A 192 -12.50 -2.17 2.38
C TYR A 192 -13.91 -1.60 2.22
N GLY A 193 -14.86 -2.03 3.07
CA GLY A 193 -16.22 -1.47 3.16
C GLY A 193 -17.08 -1.78 1.94
N ILE A 194 -16.96 -2.98 1.34
CA ILE A 194 -17.81 -3.41 0.22
C ILE A 194 -19.28 -3.38 0.64
N ASP A 195 -19.60 -3.86 1.86
CA ASP A 195 -20.93 -3.84 2.44
C ASP A 195 -21.49 -2.43 2.52
N GLN A 196 -20.69 -1.45 2.96
CA GLN A 196 -21.09 -0.04 3.04
C GLN A 196 -21.31 0.57 1.66
N LEU A 197 -20.52 0.17 0.67
CA LEU A 197 -20.67 0.63 -0.71
C LEU A 197 -21.91 0.03 -1.37
N ILE A 198 -22.26 -1.22 -1.08
CA ILE A 198 -23.54 -1.82 -1.50
C ILE A 198 -24.70 -1.06 -0.89
N ASP A 199 -24.64 -0.72 0.41
CA ASP A 199 -25.65 0.11 1.07
C ASP A 199 -25.75 1.51 0.47
N LEU A 200 -24.63 2.12 0.15
CA LEU A 200 -24.58 3.41 -0.54
C LEU A 200 -25.30 3.32 -1.90
N MET A 201 -24.97 2.31 -2.71
CA MET A 201 -25.61 2.11 -4.01
C MET A 201 -27.10 1.84 -3.91
N ASN A 202 -27.54 1.05 -2.93
CA ASN A 202 -28.96 0.83 -2.68
C ASN A 202 -29.70 2.15 -2.39
N ARG A 203 -29.11 3.02 -1.58
CA ARG A 203 -29.70 4.34 -1.30
C ARG A 203 -29.72 5.25 -2.52
N LEU A 204 -28.64 5.28 -3.30
CA LEU A 204 -28.56 6.15 -4.47
C LEU A 204 -29.53 5.70 -5.57
N VAL A 205 -29.53 4.42 -5.91
CA VAL A 205 -30.34 3.86 -7.00
C VAL A 205 -31.78 3.66 -6.58
N ASN A 206 -32.04 2.86 -5.53
CA ASN A 206 -33.39 2.42 -5.17
C ASN A 206 -34.17 3.47 -4.37
N GLU A 207 -33.53 4.22 -3.46
CA GLU A 207 -34.26 5.20 -2.62
C GLU A 207 -34.28 6.59 -3.25
N LYS A 208 -33.22 6.99 -3.99
CA LYS A 208 -33.13 8.32 -4.61
C LYS A 208 -33.46 8.32 -6.11
N GLY A 209 -33.50 7.16 -6.75
CA GLY A 209 -33.79 7.02 -8.18
C GLY A 209 -32.70 7.61 -9.09
N LEU A 210 -31.46 7.66 -8.63
CA LEU A 210 -30.33 8.17 -9.39
C LEU A 210 -29.75 7.09 -10.30
N ASP A 211 -29.37 7.44 -11.51
CA ASP A 211 -28.65 6.55 -12.41
C ASP A 211 -27.14 6.61 -12.12
N VAL A 212 -26.70 5.73 -11.23
CA VAL A 212 -25.32 5.66 -10.75
C VAL A 212 -24.74 4.26 -10.98
N GLY A 213 -23.53 4.18 -11.54
CA GLY A 213 -22.76 2.95 -11.66
C GLY A 213 -21.57 2.92 -10.69
N MET A 214 -21.33 1.77 -10.04
CA MET A 214 -20.17 1.53 -9.17
C MET A 214 -19.22 0.53 -9.81
N VAL A 215 -17.96 0.92 -10.00
CA VAL A 215 -16.86 0.00 -10.36
C VAL A 215 -16.01 -0.26 -9.13
N PHE A 216 -15.97 -1.50 -8.67
CA PHE A 216 -15.14 -1.92 -7.54
C PHE A 216 -13.98 -2.79 -8.02
N CYS A 217 -12.77 -2.23 -8.03
CA CYS A 217 -11.55 -2.93 -8.48
C CYS A 217 -11.02 -3.85 -7.37
N ILE A 218 -10.79 -5.12 -7.68
CA ILE A 218 -10.28 -6.13 -6.74
C ILE A 218 -9.04 -6.80 -7.35
N ALA A 219 -7.90 -6.74 -6.65
CA ALA A 219 -6.69 -7.43 -7.10
C ALA A 219 -6.70 -8.93 -6.74
N ASP A 220 -7.31 -9.32 -5.61
CA ASP A 220 -7.35 -10.72 -5.18
C ASP A 220 -8.58 -10.98 -4.28
N ILE A 221 -9.23 -12.12 -4.45
CA ILE A 221 -10.30 -12.58 -3.57
C ILE A 221 -9.71 -13.60 -2.59
N PHE A 222 -9.56 -13.20 -1.34
CA PHE A 222 -9.06 -14.07 -0.28
C PHE A 222 -10.20 -14.77 0.46
N ASP A 223 -11.27 -14.06 0.75
CA ASP A 223 -12.49 -14.54 1.42
C ASP A 223 -13.59 -14.71 0.37
N HIS A 224 -13.60 -15.87 -0.28
CA HIS A 224 -14.59 -16.19 -1.31
C HIS A 224 -16.02 -16.26 -0.74
N GLU A 225 -16.22 -16.79 0.47
CA GLU A 225 -17.53 -16.86 1.08
C GLU A 225 -18.15 -15.48 1.29
N TYR A 226 -17.33 -14.53 1.76
CA TYR A 226 -17.78 -13.16 1.93
C TYR A 226 -18.03 -12.45 0.60
N TYR A 227 -17.17 -12.68 -0.39
CA TYR A 227 -17.36 -12.15 -1.75
C TYR A 227 -18.68 -12.62 -2.35
N ASP A 228 -18.98 -13.92 -2.27
CA ASP A 228 -20.21 -14.51 -2.79
C ASP A 228 -21.45 -13.93 -2.07
N LYS A 229 -21.38 -13.68 -0.75
CA LYS A 229 -22.42 -12.96 0.00
C LYS A 229 -22.64 -11.53 -0.51
N CYS A 230 -21.58 -10.82 -0.87
CA CYS A 230 -21.68 -9.47 -1.45
C CYS A 230 -22.36 -9.51 -2.82
N VAL A 231 -22.01 -10.48 -3.68
CA VAL A 231 -22.65 -10.68 -4.98
C VAL A 231 -24.14 -10.99 -4.82
N ALA A 232 -24.46 -11.96 -3.98
CA ALA A 232 -25.88 -12.32 -3.72
C ALA A 232 -26.70 -11.12 -3.20
N ARG A 233 -26.12 -10.28 -2.33
CA ARG A 233 -26.78 -9.09 -1.83
C ARG A 233 -27.02 -8.04 -2.93
N ILE A 234 -26.07 -7.85 -3.84
CA ILE A 234 -26.23 -6.98 -5.01
C ILE A 234 -27.41 -7.45 -5.87
N GLU A 235 -27.50 -8.76 -6.12
CA GLU A 235 -28.62 -9.36 -6.85
C GLU A 235 -29.97 -9.19 -6.14
N GLU A 236 -30.01 -9.47 -4.84
CA GLU A 236 -31.21 -9.32 -4.00
C GLU A 236 -31.74 -7.87 -4.01
N LEU A 237 -30.85 -6.88 -4.01
CA LEU A 237 -31.19 -5.47 -4.06
C LEU A 237 -31.48 -4.96 -5.48
N GLY A 238 -31.39 -5.80 -6.52
CA GLY A 238 -31.60 -5.40 -7.92
C GLY A 238 -30.51 -4.44 -8.46
N LEU A 239 -29.31 -4.50 -7.90
CA LEU A 239 -28.20 -3.60 -8.27
C LEU A 239 -27.24 -4.19 -9.31
N THR A 240 -27.52 -5.35 -9.89
CA THR A 240 -26.62 -6.06 -10.82
C THR A 240 -26.18 -5.18 -12.00
N GLU A 241 -27.09 -4.33 -12.51
CA GLU A 241 -26.78 -3.42 -13.62
C GLU A 241 -26.04 -2.14 -13.16
N HIS A 242 -25.96 -1.90 -11.85
CA HIS A 242 -25.38 -0.71 -11.24
C HIS A 242 -24.09 -0.98 -10.46
N PHE A 243 -23.64 -2.25 -10.35
CA PHE A 243 -22.46 -2.61 -9.56
C PHE A 243 -21.57 -3.60 -10.33
N CYS A 244 -20.37 -3.19 -10.69
CA CYS A 244 -19.39 -3.98 -11.42
C CYS A 244 -18.18 -4.30 -10.54
N PHE A 245 -17.89 -5.59 -10.32
CA PHE A 245 -16.63 -6.04 -9.75
C PHE A 245 -15.59 -6.26 -10.85
N ALA A 246 -14.56 -5.42 -10.90
CA ALA A 246 -13.40 -5.59 -11.78
C ALA A 246 -12.32 -6.43 -11.06
N VAL A 247 -12.47 -7.75 -11.08
CA VAL A 247 -11.58 -8.70 -10.40
C VAL A 247 -10.41 -9.07 -11.28
N ASN A 248 -9.16 -8.98 -10.73
CA ASN A 248 -7.93 -9.31 -11.47
C ASN A 248 -7.84 -8.62 -12.84
N SER A 249 -8.45 -7.45 -12.96
CA SER A 249 -8.43 -6.65 -14.19
C SER A 249 -6.99 -6.28 -14.58
N PRO A 250 -6.65 -6.30 -15.88
CA PRO A 250 -5.37 -5.77 -16.36
C PRO A 250 -5.27 -4.24 -16.18
N VAL A 251 -6.38 -3.57 -15.89
CA VAL A 251 -6.47 -2.12 -15.68
C VAL A 251 -6.10 -1.79 -14.24
N ASN A 252 -5.24 -0.81 -14.06
CA ASN A 252 -4.90 -0.33 -12.73
C ASN A 252 -6.06 0.48 -12.14
N GLY A 253 -6.26 0.39 -10.83
CA GLY A 253 -7.35 1.11 -10.15
C GLY A 253 -7.35 2.62 -10.40
N PHE A 254 -6.17 3.25 -10.52
CA PHE A 254 -6.07 4.68 -10.80
C PHE A 254 -6.58 5.07 -12.20
N GLU A 255 -6.53 4.17 -13.19
CA GLU A 255 -7.10 4.42 -14.52
C GLU A 255 -8.63 4.45 -14.43
N VAL A 256 -9.21 3.56 -13.63
CA VAL A 256 -10.66 3.57 -13.35
C VAL A 256 -11.05 4.88 -12.65
N TRP A 257 -10.26 5.31 -11.62
CA TRP A 257 -10.56 6.59 -10.92
C TRP A 257 -10.52 7.80 -11.85
N ALA A 258 -9.61 7.81 -12.81
CA ALA A 258 -9.48 8.92 -13.77
C ALA A 258 -10.67 9.04 -14.73
N HIS A 259 -11.48 7.98 -14.86
CA HIS A 259 -12.63 7.92 -15.75
C HIS A 259 -13.98 7.88 -15.01
N THR A 260 -13.97 7.96 -13.68
CA THR A 260 -15.18 8.01 -12.85
C THR A 260 -15.31 9.38 -12.18
N ASP A 261 -16.56 9.80 -11.91
CA ASP A 261 -16.85 11.11 -11.31
C ASP A 261 -16.41 11.20 -9.86
N LEU A 262 -16.48 10.07 -9.14
CA LEU A 262 -16.14 10.03 -7.71
C LEU A 262 -15.40 8.74 -7.34
N PHE A 263 -14.29 8.89 -6.64
CA PHE A 263 -13.64 7.77 -5.97
C PHE A 263 -14.02 7.74 -4.49
N VAL A 264 -14.56 6.62 -4.03
CA VAL A 264 -14.97 6.43 -2.62
C VAL A 264 -14.17 5.31 -1.99
N ARG A 265 -13.61 5.56 -0.83
CA ARG A 265 -12.87 4.55 -0.07
C ARG A 265 -13.42 4.43 1.34
N ALA A 266 -14.14 3.36 1.60
CA ALA A 266 -14.83 3.08 2.86
C ALA A 266 -14.01 2.20 3.82
N THR A 267 -12.68 2.34 3.82
CA THR A 267 -11.80 1.50 4.65
C THR A 267 -11.91 1.83 6.13
N MET A 268 -12.09 0.82 6.96
CA MET A 268 -12.25 0.97 8.42
C MET A 268 -10.94 1.18 9.17
N SER A 269 -9.83 0.60 8.72
CA SER A 269 -8.59 0.55 9.49
C SER A 269 -7.31 0.65 8.65
N ASP A 270 -7.43 0.79 7.34
CA ASP A 270 -6.27 0.88 6.49
C ASP A 270 -5.74 2.31 6.46
N MET A 271 -4.42 2.44 6.59
CA MET A 271 -3.78 3.74 6.47
C MET A 271 -3.39 3.95 5.03
N GLU A 272 -4.07 4.87 4.44
CA GLU A 272 -3.92 5.08 3.04
C GLU A 272 -2.97 6.18 2.68
N GLY A 273 -1.85 5.72 2.07
CA GLY A 273 -1.48 6.40 0.87
C GLY A 273 -2.41 5.92 -0.26
N VAL A 274 -3.15 6.75 -0.84
CA VAL A 274 -3.87 6.52 -2.10
C VAL A 274 -2.88 6.18 -3.20
#